data_d2ae0989710d65fe932abb7deef4cda4
#
_entry.id   d2ae0989710d65fe932abb7deef4cda4
#
_cell.length_a   1.000
_cell.length_b   1.000
_cell.length_c   1.000
_cell.angle_alpha   90.00
_cell.angle_beta   90.00
_cell.angle_gamma   90.00
#
_symmetry.space_group_name_H-M   'P 1'
#
loop_
_entity.id
_entity.type
_entity.pdbx_description
1 polymer ?
#
loop_
_entity_poly.entity_id
_entity_poly.type
_entity_poly.pdbx_seq_one_letter_code
_entity_poly.pdbx_strand_id
1 'polypeptide(L)'
;MMKHIFFISIILFSITAEAQYNSQYNRRQSMQPRQPRAAQQPRAPKIDVEKAVGLTFYNIEKVAKKIGVKKSSKTFDKLTSIFNTFNRELKQVKRINTFLFSEGKSKMEAAQKEAMKNRDFSALQKANKEVTESFKPIIKVIEEKEEKLDTNIEKVLTDKQQKKWLKYKTNLKKK
;
A
#
# COMPACT_ATOMS: atom_id res chain seq x y z
N MET A 1 -7.05 -14.06 -29.19
CA MET A 1 -7.46 -12.68 -28.86
C MET A 1 -8.25 -12.70 -27.55
N MET A 2 -7.56 -12.62 -26.41
CA MET A 2 -8.22 -12.54 -25.10
C MET A 2 -8.29 -11.08 -24.69
N LYS A 3 -9.52 -10.55 -24.61
CA LYS A 3 -9.82 -9.19 -24.16
C LYS A 3 -9.57 -9.13 -22.64
N HIS A 4 -8.48 -8.49 -22.23
CA HIS A 4 -8.25 -8.20 -20.83
C HIS A 4 -9.21 -7.10 -20.39
N ILE A 5 -10.23 -7.50 -19.65
CA ILE A 5 -11.13 -6.56 -18.98
C ILE A 5 -10.38 -6.02 -17.78
N PHE A 6 -9.88 -4.79 -17.91
CA PHE A 6 -9.30 -4.02 -16.81
C PHE A 6 -10.40 -3.67 -15.83
N PHE A 7 -10.47 -4.37 -14.72
CA PHE A 7 -11.21 -3.93 -13.56
C PHE A 7 -10.42 -2.79 -12.89
N ILE A 8 -10.85 -1.57 -13.13
CA ILE A 8 -10.46 -0.42 -12.32
C ILE A 8 -11.09 -0.67 -10.94
N SER A 9 -10.32 -1.28 -10.05
CA SER A 9 -10.70 -1.42 -8.65
C SER A 9 -10.62 -0.05 -8.01
N ILE A 10 -11.76 0.63 -7.95
CA ILE A 10 -11.96 1.76 -7.05
C ILE A 10 -11.69 1.22 -5.65
N ILE A 11 -10.53 1.57 -5.09
CA ILE A 11 -10.19 1.24 -3.71
C ILE A 11 -11.06 2.14 -2.82
N LEU A 12 -12.26 1.67 -2.54
CA LEU A 12 -13.03 2.16 -1.41
C LEU A 12 -12.24 1.82 -0.14
N PHE A 13 -11.64 2.82 0.48
CA PHE A 13 -11.11 2.70 1.83
C PHE A 13 -12.29 2.41 2.75
N SER A 14 -12.56 1.13 2.97
CA SER A 14 -13.43 0.69 4.04
C SER A 14 -12.70 0.93 5.35
N ILE A 15 -12.99 2.05 5.99
CA ILE A 15 -12.61 2.29 7.38
C ILE A 15 -13.53 1.42 8.23
N THR A 16 -13.14 0.18 8.45
CA THR A 16 -13.75 -0.64 9.50
C THR A 16 -13.25 -0.11 10.84
N ALA A 17 -14.07 0.72 11.47
CA ALA A 17 -13.91 1.05 12.88
C ALA A 17 -14.29 -0.21 13.68
N GLU A 18 -13.32 -1.08 13.95
CA GLU A 18 -13.49 -2.11 14.97
C GLU A 18 -13.49 -1.44 16.34
N ALA A 19 -14.69 -1.14 16.83
CA ALA A 19 -14.90 -0.82 18.23
C ALA A 19 -14.69 -2.13 19.01
N GLN A 20 -13.48 -2.36 19.51
CA GLN A 20 -13.23 -3.42 20.48
C GLN A 20 -13.89 -3.03 21.81
N TYR A 21 -15.08 -3.57 22.00
CA TYR A 21 -15.78 -3.58 23.26
C TYR A 21 -15.09 -4.63 24.17
N ASN A 22 -14.08 -4.20 24.91
CA ASN A 22 -13.43 -5.06 25.89
C ASN A 22 -14.16 -4.98 27.22
N SER A 23 -15.11 -5.89 27.42
CA SER A 23 -15.77 -6.13 28.70
C SER A 23 -14.79 -6.83 29.63
N GLN A 24 -14.18 -6.12 30.56
CA GLN A 24 -13.42 -6.71 31.63
C GLN A 24 -14.13 -6.58 32.97
N TYR A 25 -14.91 -7.61 33.29
CA TYR A 25 -15.19 -7.99 34.67
C TYR A 25 -13.89 -8.59 35.27
N ASN A 26 -13.22 -7.96 36.21
CA ASN A 26 -12.90 -8.59 37.48
C ASN A 26 -11.95 -7.79 38.40
N ARG A 27 -12.40 -7.78 39.67
CA ARG A 27 -11.67 -7.87 40.96
C ARG A 27 -10.99 -6.62 41.53
N ARG A 28 -11.61 -6.31 42.66
CA ARG A 28 -11.12 -5.57 43.84
C ARG A 28 -9.67 -5.93 44.19
N GLN A 29 -8.81 -4.92 44.32
CA GLN A 29 -8.03 -4.62 45.53
C GLN A 29 -6.95 -3.56 45.21
N SER A 30 -6.75 -2.74 46.23
CA SER A 30 -5.71 -1.73 46.46
C SER A 30 -6.00 -0.31 45.97
N MET A 31 -6.43 0.50 46.92
CA MET A 31 -6.52 1.96 46.85
C MET A 31 -5.11 2.54 46.72
N GLN A 32 -4.76 2.94 45.52
CA GLN A 32 -3.83 4.04 45.29
C GLN A 32 -4.52 4.99 44.30
N PRO A 33 -4.52 6.31 44.58
CA PRO A 33 -5.10 7.27 43.64
C PRO A 33 -4.23 7.29 42.37
N ARG A 34 -4.63 6.47 41.39
CA ARG A 34 -4.03 6.53 40.04
C ARG A 34 -4.45 7.86 39.42
N GLN A 35 -3.46 8.72 39.17
CA GLN A 35 -3.67 9.86 38.28
C GLN A 35 -4.39 9.39 37.02
N PRO A 36 -5.45 10.10 36.56
CA PRO A 36 -6.15 9.75 35.35
C PRO A 36 -5.14 9.79 34.21
N ARG A 37 -4.76 8.61 33.70
CA ARG A 37 -4.05 8.53 32.42
C ARG A 37 -4.95 9.22 31.41
N ALA A 38 -4.51 10.37 30.93
CA ALA A 38 -5.18 11.03 29.82
C ALA A 38 -5.47 9.96 28.76
N ALA A 39 -6.75 9.72 28.47
CA ALA A 39 -7.17 8.75 27.47
C ALA A 39 -6.41 9.07 26.20
N GLN A 40 -5.49 8.18 25.79
CA GLN A 40 -4.77 8.36 24.54
C GLN A 40 -5.83 8.34 23.45
N GLN A 41 -6.08 9.52 22.87
CA GLN A 41 -6.96 9.62 21.72
C GLN A 41 -6.49 8.61 20.67
N PRO A 42 -7.40 7.83 20.07
CA PRO A 42 -7.04 6.90 19.01
C PRO A 42 -6.24 7.65 17.94
N ARG A 43 -5.01 7.22 17.70
CA ARG A 43 -4.18 7.84 16.67
C ARG A 43 -4.86 7.61 15.33
N ALA A 44 -5.10 8.69 14.61
CA ALA A 44 -5.61 8.60 13.25
C ALA A 44 -4.74 7.65 12.41
N PRO A 45 -5.33 6.80 11.55
CA PRO A 45 -4.57 5.94 10.65
C PRO A 45 -3.67 6.81 9.76
N LYS A 46 -2.41 6.39 9.61
CA LYS A 46 -1.47 7.12 8.75
C LYS A 46 -1.89 6.99 7.29
N ILE A 47 -2.02 8.13 6.64
CA ILE A 47 -2.30 8.18 5.21
C ILE A 47 -0.99 7.92 4.45
N ASP A 48 -0.99 6.88 3.62
CA ASP A 48 0.13 6.50 2.76
C ASP A 48 -0.28 6.70 1.30
N VAL A 49 -0.04 7.91 0.79
CA VAL A 49 -0.35 8.29 -0.59
C VAL A 49 0.46 7.46 -1.58
N GLU A 50 1.71 7.09 -1.25
CA GLU A 50 2.56 6.28 -2.12
C GLU A 50 1.94 4.91 -2.35
N LYS A 51 1.47 4.27 -1.29
CA LYS A 51 0.78 2.99 -1.38
C LYS A 51 -0.56 3.11 -2.10
N ALA A 52 -1.30 4.18 -1.86
CA ALA A 52 -2.61 4.42 -2.50
C ALA A 52 -2.51 4.54 -4.02
N VAL A 53 -1.41 5.09 -4.55
CA VAL A 53 -1.16 5.19 -5.99
C VAL A 53 -0.44 3.97 -6.58
N GLY A 54 -0.24 2.90 -5.80
CA GLY A 54 0.37 1.67 -6.27
C GLY A 54 1.90 1.65 -6.26
N LEU A 55 2.56 2.64 -5.64
CA LEU A 55 4.02 2.69 -5.57
C LEU A 55 4.56 1.63 -4.61
N THR A 56 4.81 0.43 -5.13
CA THR A 56 5.22 -0.73 -4.34
C THR A 56 6.63 -1.17 -4.69
N PHE A 57 7.55 -1.13 -3.71
CA PHE A 57 8.91 -1.64 -3.85
C PHE A 57 8.98 -3.10 -3.44
N TYR A 58 9.58 -3.92 -4.29
CA TYR A 58 9.72 -5.36 -4.02
C TYR A 58 11.05 -5.68 -3.35
N ASN A 59 11.00 -6.46 -2.26
CA ASN A 59 12.18 -7.07 -1.66
C ASN A 59 12.41 -8.43 -2.32
N ILE A 60 13.50 -8.56 -3.09
CA ILE A 60 13.79 -9.77 -3.88
C ILE A 60 13.91 -11.03 -3.02
N GLU A 61 14.50 -10.97 -1.84
CA GLU A 61 14.62 -12.14 -0.97
C GLU A 61 13.27 -12.65 -0.49
N LYS A 62 12.37 -11.71 -0.12
CA LYS A 62 11.00 -12.05 0.27
C LYS A 62 10.21 -12.64 -0.90
N VAL A 63 10.35 -12.04 -2.09
CA VAL A 63 9.70 -12.54 -3.31
C VAL A 63 10.22 -13.94 -3.64
N ALA A 64 11.54 -14.13 -3.76
CA ALA A 64 12.16 -15.41 -4.10
C ALA A 64 11.73 -16.53 -3.15
N LYS A 65 11.72 -16.24 -1.83
CA LYS A 65 11.22 -17.18 -0.81
C LYS A 65 9.75 -17.56 -1.06
N LYS A 66 8.90 -16.60 -1.40
CA LYS A 66 7.45 -16.83 -1.61
C LYS A 66 7.15 -17.62 -2.88
N ILE A 67 7.91 -17.38 -3.96
CA ILE A 67 7.72 -18.08 -5.23
C ILE A 67 8.52 -19.38 -5.33
N GLY A 68 9.41 -19.66 -4.38
CA GLY A 68 10.21 -20.90 -4.31
C GLY A 68 11.42 -20.88 -5.24
N VAL A 69 12.09 -19.75 -5.38
CA VAL A 69 13.37 -19.62 -6.09
C VAL A 69 14.50 -19.66 -5.08
N LYS A 70 15.49 -20.56 -5.31
CA LYS A 70 16.68 -20.68 -4.46
C LYS A 70 17.65 -19.52 -4.71
N LYS A 71 18.23 -18.94 -3.64
CA LYS A 71 19.20 -17.83 -3.73
C LYS A 71 20.46 -18.17 -4.57
N SER A 72 20.86 -19.44 -4.59
CA SER A 72 22.04 -19.92 -5.35
C SER A 72 21.73 -20.24 -6.81
N SER A 73 20.57 -19.88 -7.34
CA SER A 73 20.17 -20.23 -8.70
C SER A 73 20.39 -19.06 -9.67
N LYS A 74 20.75 -19.36 -10.92
CA LYS A 74 20.81 -18.37 -12.01
C LYS A 74 19.48 -17.60 -12.19
N THR A 75 18.36 -18.24 -11.85
CA THR A 75 17.03 -17.60 -11.84
C THR A 75 16.96 -16.49 -10.81
N PHE A 76 17.56 -16.69 -9.62
CA PHE A 76 17.61 -15.64 -8.59
C PHE A 76 18.41 -14.42 -9.06
N ASP A 77 19.56 -14.63 -9.72
CA ASP A 77 20.38 -13.51 -10.22
C ASP A 77 19.63 -12.70 -11.28
N LYS A 78 18.94 -13.39 -12.20
CA LYS A 78 18.10 -12.71 -13.21
C LYS A 78 16.96 -11.92 -12.57
N LEU A 79 16.26 -12.51 -11.60
CA LEU A 79 15.20 -11.82 -10.85
C LEU A 79 15.74 -10.62 -10.07
N THR A 80 16.92 -10.75 -9.47
CA THR A 80 17.57 -9.65 -8.75
C THR A 80 17.82 -8.47 -9.69
N SER A 81 18.33 -8.69 -10.89
CA SER A 81 18.51 -7.65 -11.89
C SER A 81 17.18 -6.99 -12.29
N ILE A 82 16.15 -7.79 -12.57
CA ILE A 82 14.82 -7.32 -12.97
C ILE A 82 14.21 -6.44 -11.86
N PHE A 83 14.20 -6.92 -10.60
CA PHE A 83 13.62 -6.17 -9.48
C PHE A 83 14.43 -4.93 -9.12
N ASN A 84 15.75 -4.98 -9.20
CA ASN A 84 16.60 -3.80 -8.97
C ASN A 84 16.33 -2.71 -10.00
N THR A 85 16.19 -3.09 -11.27
CA THR A 85 15.81 -2.15 -12.34
C THR A 85 14.45 -1.55 -12.08
N PHE A 86 13.45 -2.36 -11.81
CA PHE A 86 12.09 -1.91 -11.49
C PHE A 86 12.06 -0.96 -10.28
N ASN A 87 12.66 -1.38 -9.15
CA ASN A 87 12.70 -0.55 -7.94
C ASN A 87 13.43 0.79 -8.18
N ARG A 88 14.50 0.80 -8.99
CA ARG A 88 15.21 2.02 -9.37
C ARG A 88 14.32 2.95 -10.20
N GLU A 89 13.59 2.41 -11.17
CA GLU A 89 12.65 3.19 -11.98
C GLU A 89 11.54 3.78 -11.14
N LEU A 90 10.96 3.02 -10.19
CA LEU A 90 9.95 3.56 -9.26
C LEU A 90 10.51 4.64 -8.33
N LYS A 91 11.75 4.47 -7.83
CA LYS A 91 12.42 5.54 -7.06
C LYS A 91 12.56 6.81 -7.88
N GLN A 92 12.84 6.69 -9.18
CA GLN A 92 12.92 7.84 -10.08
C GLN A 92 11.55 8.49 -10.27
N VAL A 93 10.48 7.72 -10.49
CA VAL A 93 9.10 8.24 -10.55
C VAL A 93 8.78 9.03 -9.28
N LYS A 94 9.06 8.48 -8.10
CA LYS A 94 8.85 9.16 -6.82
C LYS A 94 9.66 10.46 -6.74
N ARG A 95 10.94 10.42 -7.09
CA ARG A 95 11.85 11.58 -7.03
C ARG A 95 11.39 12.74 -7.92
N ILE A 96 10.99 12.43 -9.16
CA ILE A 96 10.52 13.45 -10.10
C ILE A 96 9.22 14.10 -9.62
N ASN A 97 8.36 13.33 -8.95
CA ASN A 97 7.04 13.77 -8.49
C ASN A 97 7.01 14.08 -6.98
N THR A 98 8.16 14.34 -6.34
CA THR A 98 8.25 14.55 -4.89
C THR A 98 7.31 15.63 -4.39
N PHE A 99 7.19 16.73 -5.13
CA PHE A 99 6.28 17.83 -4.79
C PHE A 99 4.83 17.35 -4.75
N LEU A 100 4.37 16.66 -5.78
CA LEU A 100 3.00 16.15 -5.85
C LEU A 100 2.69 15.15 -4.72
N PHE A 101 3.64 14.26 -4.39
CA PHE A 101 3.50 13.35 -3.25
C PHE A 101 3.40 14.09 -1.92
N SER A 102 4.20 15.14 -1.73
CA SER A 102 4.15 15.97 -0.53
C SER A 102 2.83 16.73 -0.42
N GLU A 103 2.39 17.35 -1.51
CA GLU A 103 1.12 18.08 -1.57
C GLU A 103 -0.07 17.15 -1.30
N GLY A 104 -0.14 16.02 -2.00
CA GLY A 104 -1.20 15.03 -1.81
C GLY A 104 -1.27 14.52 -0.37
N LYS A 105 -0.11 14.26 0.25
CA LYS A 105 -0.04 13.85 1.66
C LYS A 105 -0.56 14.95 2.57
N SER A 106 -0.09 16.20 2.42
CA SER A 106 -0.51 17.34 3.25
C SER A 106 -2.00 17.59 3.13
N LYS A 107 -2.56 17.52 1.91
CA LYS A 107 -3.98 17.68 1.63
C LYS A 107 -4.83 16.61 2.33
N MET A 108 -4.41 15.36 2.23
CA MET A 108 -5.10 14.24 2.88
C MET A 108 -5.01 14.31 4.41
N GLU A 109 -3.85 14.68 4.98
CA GLU A 109 -3.67 14.84 6.43
C GLU A 109 -4.53 15.99 6.97
N ALA A 110 -4.60 17.12 6.26
CA ALA A 110 -5.46 18.25 6.63
C ALA A 110 -6.94 17.85 6.63
N ALA A 111 -7.41 17.20 5.55
CA ALA A 111 -8.78 16.74 5.44
C ALA A 111 -9.13 15.68 6.49
N GLN A 112 -8.20 14.78 6.82
CA GLN A 112 -8.38 13.79 7.89
C GLN A 112 -8.51 14.47 9.26
N LYS A 113 -7.68 15.47 9.56
CA LYS A 113 -7.73 16.22 10.82
C LYS A 113 -9.07 16.95 10.96
N GLU A 114 -9.54 17.55 9.90
CA GLU A 114 -10.83 18.24 9.85
C GLU A 114 -12.00 17.27 10.05
N ALA A 115 -12.00 16.15 9.31
CA ALA A 115 -13.01 15.10 9.44
C ALA A 115 -13.12 14.55 10.87
N MET A 116 -11.97 14.34 11.53
CA MET A 116 -11.95 13.87 12.93
C MET A 116 -12.46 14.93 13.91
N LYS A 117 -12.18 16.22 13.66
CA LYS A 117 -12.64 17.32 14.51
C LYS A 117 -14.15 17.52 14.42
N ASN A 118 -14.68 17.53 13.20
CA ASN A 118 -16.07 17.87 12.92
C ASN A 118 -16.98 16.64 12.84
N ARG A 119 -16.42 15.42 12.85
CA ARG A 119 -17.11 14.15 12.58
C ARG A 119 -17.82 14.14 11.21
N ASP A 120 -17.33 14.95 10.28
CA ASP A 120 -17.80 15.04 8.90
C ASP A 120 -16.69 14.57 7.96
N PHE A 121 -16.93 13.48 7.23
CA PHE A 121 -15.97 12.86 6.32
C PHE A 121 -16.10 13.34 4.87
N SER A 122 -17.00 14.28 4.58
CA SER A 122 -17.22 14.82 3.22
C SER A 122 -15.96 15.49 2.67
N ALA A 123 -15.26 16.28 3.49
CA ALA A 123 -13.99 16.92 3.15
C ALA A 123 -12.91 15.90 2.82
N LEU A 124 -12.83 14.80 3.57
CA LEU A 124 -11.87 13.72 3.31
C LEU A 124 -12.16 12.98 1.98
N GLN A 125 -13.43 12.73 1.68
CA GLN A 125 -13.84 12.13 0.41
C GLN A 125 -13.48 13.04 -0.79
N LYS A 126 -13.75 14.35 -0.65
CA LYS A 126 -13.38 15.35 -1.66
C LYS A 126 -11.87 15.39 -1.88
N ALA A 127 -11.10 15.50 -0.81
CA ALA A 127 -9.63 15.50 -0.88
C ALA A 127 -9.09 14.21 -1.53
N ASN A 128 -9.66 13.05 -1.19
CA ASN A 128 -9.26 11.77 -1.79
C ASN A 128 -9.52 11.74 -3.30
N LYS A 129 -10.68 12.23 -3.75
CA LYS A 129 -11.01 12.33 -5.17
C LYS A 129 -10.03 13.26 -5.90
N GLU A 130 -9.77 14.44 -5.36
CA GLU A 130 -8.86 15.42 -5.97
C GLU A 130 -7.41 14.90 -6.04
N VAL A 131 -6.93 14.28 -4.97
CA VAL A 131 -5.61 13.64 -4.94
C VAL A 131 -5.54 12.51 -5.97
N THR A 132 -6.55 11.64 -6.01
CA THR A 132 -6.59 10.54 -7.00
C THR A 132 -6.55 11.06 -8.43
N GLU A 133 -7.32 12.11 -8.75
CA GLU A 133 -7.31 12.73 -10.08
C GLU A 133 -5.93 13.29 -10.43
N SER A 134 -5.28 14.01 -9.51
CA SER A 134 -3.95 14.57 -9.74
C SER A 134 -2.86 13.50 -9.94
N PHE A 135 -3.05 12.31 -9.38
CA PHE A 135 -2.11 11.19 -9.52
C PHE A 135 -2.37 10.27 -10.73
N LYS A 136 -3.46 10.43 -11.46
CA LYS A 136 -3.77 9.58 -12.63
C LYS A 136 -2.60 9.39 -13.61
N PRO A 137 -1.85 10.44 -14.02
CA PRO A 137 -0.71 10.27 -14.91
C PRO A 137 0.39 9.40 -14.31
N ILE A 138 0.64 9.55 -13.00
CA ILE A 138 1.66 8.77 -12.29
C ILE A 138 1.24 7.32 -12.14
N ILE A 139 -0.03 7.08 -11.80
CA ILE A 139 -0.61 5.73 -11.70
C ILE A 139 -0.41 4.99 -13.02
N LYS A 140 -0.72 5.62 -14.15
CA LYS A 140 -0.52 5.03 -15.49
C LYS A 140 0.94 4.64 -15.74
N VAL A 141 1.88 5.51 -15.40
CA VAL A 141 3.32 5.22 -15.52
C VAL A 141 3.73 4.05 -14.64
N ILE A 142 3.20 3.96 -13.41
CA ILE A 142 3.48 2.84 -12.48
C ILE A 142 2.91 1.54 -13.05
N GLU A 143 1.69 1.54 -13.58
CA GLU A 143 1.05 0.38 -14.20
C GLU A 143 1.84 -0.12 -15.42
N GLU A 144 2.29 0.75 -16.32
CA GLU A 144 3.15 0.39 -17.46
C GLU A 144 4.46 -0.27 -17.00
N LYS A 145 5.05 0.22 -15.90
CA LYS A 145 6.25 -0.39 -15.32
C LYS A 145 5.96 -1.75 -14.68
N GLU A 146 4.82 -1.91 -14.02
CA GLU A 146 4.38 -3.20 -13.48
C GLU A 146 4.12 -4.24 -14.57
N GLU A 147 3.51 -3.86 -15.69
CA GLU A 147 3.30 -4.75 -16.84
C GLU A 147 4.64 -5.20 -17.43
N LYS A 148 5.58 -4.26 -17.58
CA LYS A 148 6.94 -4.58 -18.04
C LYS A 148 7.67 -5.51 -17.06
N LEU A 149 7.50 -5.29 -15.75
CA LEU A 149 8.04 -6.18 -14.72
C LEU A 149 7.47 -7.58 -14.88
N ASP A 150 6.16 -7.74 -14.99
CA ASP A 150 5.49 -9.03 -15.13
C ASP A 150 5.98 -9.78 -16.39
N THR A 151 6.03 -9.10 -17.54
CA THR A 151 6.55 -9.66 -18.79
C THR A 151 7.99 -10.15 -18.66
N ASN A 152 8.85 -9.42 -17.94
CA ASN A 152 10.24 -9.82 -17.73
C ASN A 152 10.35 -11.00 -16.75
N ILE A 153 9.50 -11.05 -15.75
CA ILE A 153 9.44 -12.16 -14.77
C ILE A 153 8.95 -13.45 -15.45
N GLU A 154 7.93 -13.35 -16.31
CA GLU A 154 7.41 -14.50 -17.07
C GLU A 154 8.49 -15.23 -17.88
N LYS A 155 9.43 -14.49 -18.48
CA LYS A 155 10.55 -15.07 -19.27
C LYS A 155 11.55 -15.86 -18.42
N VAL A 156 11.51 -15.72 -17.10
CA VAL A 156 12.53 -16.26 -16.18
C VAL A 156 11.96 -17.35 -15.27
N LEU A 157 10.66 -17.28 -14.98
CA LEU A 157 9.99 -18.20 -14.06
C LEU A 157 9.35 -19.39 -14.79
N THR A 158 9.30 -20.53 -14.09
CA THR A 158 8.45 -21.66 -14.48
C THR A 158 6.98 -21.34 -14.22
N ASP A 159 6.04 -22.02 -14.89
CA ASP A 159 4.59 -21.84 -14.72
C ASP A 159 4.16 -21.92 -13.24
N LYS A 160 4.74 -22.87 -12.49
CA LYS A 160 4.46 -23.02 -11.05
C LYS A 160 4.90 -21.80 -10.24
N GLN A 161 6.03 -21.21 -10.60
CA GLN A 161 6.55 -20.01 -9.95
C GLN A 161 5.77 -18.76 -10.36
N GLN A 162 5.35 -18.66 -11.62
CA GLN A 162 4.49 -17.57 -12.11
C GLN A 162 3.14 -17.53 -11.37
N LYS A 163 2.49 -18.68 -11.19
CA LYS A 163 1.25 -18.77 -10.38
C LYS A 163 1.45 -18.26 -8.96
N LYS A 164 2.60 -18.58 -8.34
CA LYS A 164 2.94 -18.08 -7.00
C LYS A 164 3.23 -16.58 -6.99
N TRP A 165 3.87 -16.06 -8.03
CA TRP A 165 4.11 -14.62 -8.21
C TRP A 165 2.80 -13.84 -8.29
N LEU A 166 1.87 -14.25 -9.15
CA LEU A 166 0.55 -13.62 -9.29
C LEU A 166 -0.22 -13.62 -7.95
N LYS A 167 -0.22 -14.76 -7.24
CA LYS A 167 -0.81 -14.85 -5.90
C LYS A 167 -0.16 -13.90 -4.91
N TYR A 168 1.17 -13.77 -4.95
CA TYR A 168 1.92 -12.85 -4.09
C TYR A 168 1.53 -11.38 -4.36
N LYS A 169 1.48 -10.96 -5.64
CA LYS A 169 1.02 -9.62 -6.05
C LYS A 169 -0.40 -9.32 -5.56
N THR A 170 -1.33 -10.25 -5.78
CA THR A 170 -2.72 -10.09 -5.35
C THR A 170 -2.83 -9.89 -3.84
N ASN A 171 -2.03 -10.62 -3.06
CA ASN A 171 -2.03 -10.49 -1.60
C ASN A 171 -1.39 -9.17 -1.10
N LEU A 172 -0.47 -8.58 -1.87
CA LEU A 172 0.07 -7.26 -1.56
C LEU A 172 -0.95 -6.13 -1.78
N LYS A 173 -1.76 -6.23 -2.83
CA LYS A 173 -2.80 -5.24 -3.14
C LYS A 173 -3.98 -5.26 -2.14
N LYS A 174 -4.16 -6.37 -1.41
CA LYS A 174 -5.24 -6.51 -0.40
C LYS A 174 -4.86 -5.99 1.00
N LYS A 175 -3.60 -5.69 1.23
CA LYS A 175 -3.09 -5.15 2.51
C LYS A 175 -2.92 -3.63 2.47
#